data_6890f8b816e6f3c995e3847c5790d95c
#
_entry.id   6890f8b816e6f3c995e3847c5790d95c
#
_cell.length_a   1.000
_cell.length_b   1.000
_cell.length_c   1.000
_cell.angle_alpha   90.00
_cell.angle_beta   90.00
_cell.angle_gamma   90.00
#
_symmetry.space_group_name_H-M   'P 1'
#
loop_
_entity.id
_entity.type
_entity.pdbx_description
1 polymer ?
#
loop_
_entity_poly.entity_id
_entity_poly.type
_entity_poly.pdbx_seq_one_letter_code
_entity_poly.pdbx_strand_id
1 'polypeptide(L)'
;RYTTSNMVHQAGKIKDADERKRFLDWLWDFEFNLYRLPVPTQVIFLNMPTEYAIELMKNRKNKITHEEKKDIHERHLDHLRDAYNEALKVSKKYNWYEIKCVKDGKIRTIDEIHEEVFREVKKFL
;
A
#
# COMPACT_ATOMS: atom_id res chain seq x y z
N ARG A 1 8.98 2.41 9.63
CA ARG A 1 8.38 2.60 8.30
C ARG A 1 9.22 3.55 7.48
N TYR A 2 9.20 3.42 6.17
CA TYR A 2 9.92 4.29 5.25
C TYR A 2 8.99 5.34 4.62
N THR A 3 9.53 6.28 3.83
CA THR A 3 8.82 7.38 3.15
C THR A 3 7.57 6.93 2.41
N THR A 4 7.62 5.77 1.75
CA THR A 4 6.49 5.19 1.02
C THR A 4 5.23 5.03 1.87
N SER A 5 5.38 4.67 3.14
CA SER A 5 4.26 4.57 4.08
C SER A 5 3.63 5.93 4.38
N ASN A 6 4.45 6.98 4.55
CA ASN A 6 3.96 8.33 4.76
C ASN A 6 3.25 8.88 3.53
N MET A 7 3.77 8.59 2.33
CA MET A 7 3.12 8.97 1.07
C MET A 7 1.68 8.44 0.98
N VAL A 8 1.47 7.18 1.33
CA VAL A 8 0.15 6.55 1.24
C VAL A 8 -0.76 6.98 2.39
N HIS A 9 -0.30 6.85 3.63
CA HIS A 9 -1.17 7.02 4.80
C HIS A 9 -1.42 8.49 5.17
N GLN A 10 -0.47 9.37 4.98
CA GLN A 10 -0.65 10.79 5.29
C GLN A 10 -1.31 11.54 4.12
N ALA A 11 -0.88 11.31 2.89
CA ALA A 11 -1.52 11.93 1.73
C ALA A 11 -2.98 11.50 1.58
N GLY A 12 -3.32 10.27 1.90
CA GLY A 12 -4.70 9.75 1.87
C GLY A 12 -5.68 10.49 2.80
N LYS A 13 -5.17 11.20 3.80
CA LYS A 13 -6.00 12.02 4.71
C LYS A 13 -6.32 13.40 4.12
N ILE A 14 -5.60 13.86 3.12
CA ILE A 14 -5.77 15.15 2.48
C ILE A 14 -6.81 15.01 1.36
N LYS A 15 -7.95 15.67 1.50
CA LYS A 15 -9.07 15.54 0.55
C LYS A 15 -8.83 16.33 -0.73
N ASP A 16 -8.25 17.52 -0.63
CA ASP A 16 -7.95 18.36 -1.78
C ASP A 16 -6.79 17.78 -2.60
N ALA A 17 -7.00 17.62 -3.92
CA ALA A 17 -6.01 17.00 -4.80
C ALA A 17 -4.74 17.86 -4.98
N ASP A 18 -4.86 19.18 -5.02
CA ASP A 18 -3.73 20.09 -5.18
C ASP A 18 -2.91 20.17 -3.89
N GLU A 19 -3.57 20.20 -2.72
CA GLU A 19 -2.90 20.10 -1.42
C GLU A 19 -2.17 18.77 -1.28
N ARG A 20 -2.79 17.69 -1.69
CA ARG A 20 -2.19 16.35 -1.64
C ARG A 20 -0.93 16.28 -2.50
N LYS A 21 -0.97 16.83 -3.72
CA LYS A 21 0.18 16.91 -4.60
C LYS A 21 1.31 17.73 -3.97
N ARG A 22 1.00 18.89 -3.40
CA ARG A 22 1.99 19.74 -2.70
C ARG A 22 2.60 19.02 -1.51
N PHE A 23 1.80 18.31 -0.74
CA PHE A 23 2.28 17.51 0.38
C PHE A 23 3.26 16.42 -0.08
N LEU A 24 2.93 15.68 -1.15
CA LEU A 24 3.80 14.62 -1.68
C LEU A 24 5.11 15.20 -2.23
N ASP A 25 5.07 16.32 -2.95
CA ASP A 25 6.26 16.98 -3.47
C ASP A 25 7.14 17.52 -2.33
N TRP A 26 6.52 18.09 -1.29
CA TRP A 26 7.21 18.52 -0.08
C TRP A 26 7.87 17.36 0.67
N LEU A 27 7.13 16.25 0.85
CA LEU A 27 7.64 15.07 1.55
C LEU A 27 8.84 14.45 0.83
N TRP A 28 8.77 14.37 -0.49
CA TRP A 28 9.89 13.90 -1.32
C TRP A 28 11.14 14.77 -1.12
N ASP A 29 10.96 16.08 -1.25
CA ASP A 29 12.07 17.04 -1.08
C ASP A 29 12.66 16.98 0.33
N PHE A 30 11.79 16.97 1.33
CA PHE A 30 12.18 16.92 2.75
C PHE A 30 13.00 15.67 3.09
N GLU A 31 12.53 14.50 2.66
CA GLU A 31 13.19 13.25 3.04
C GLU A 31 14.39 12.90 2.15
N PHE A 32 14.28 13.08 0.85
CA PHE A 32 15.34 12.65 -0.06
C PHE A 32 16.37 13.73 -0.38
N ASN A 33 15.98 14.99 -0.43
CA ASN A 33 16.91 16.09 -0.71
C ASN A 33 17.47 16.72 0.58
N LEU A 34 16.61 17.06 1.55
CA LEU A 34 17.05 17.70 2.79
C LEU A 34 17.70 16.71 3.76
N TYR A 35 16.99 15.64 4.11
CA TYR A 35 17.55 14.59 4.98
C TYR A 35 18.49 13.63 4.27
N ARG A 36 18.52 13.64 2.95
CA ARG A 36 19.36 12.78 2.12
C ARG A 36 19.19 11.29 2.42
N LEU A 37 17.96 10.87 2.72
CA LEU A 37 17.66 9.46 2.82
C LEU A 37 17.86 8.77 1.47
N PRO A 38 18.35 7.53 1.45
CA PRO A 38 18.50 6.80 0.19
C PRO A 38 17.16 6.63 -0.52
N VAL A 39 17.09 7.04 -1.78
CA VAL A 39 15.92 6.75 -2.63
C VAL A 39 15.92 5.25 -2.94
N PRO A 40 14.80 4.54 -2.72
CA PRO A 40 14.70 3.14 -3.10
C PRO A 40 14.97 2.92 -4.59
N THR A 41 15.78 1.94 -4.93
CA THR A 41 16.02 1.55 -6.33
C THR A 41 14.73 1.13 -7.02
N GLN A 42 13.90 0.39 -6.33
CA GLN A 42 12.58 -0.01 -6.76
C GLN A 42 11.65 -0.14 -5.55
N VAL A 43 10.42 0.31 -5.70
CA VAL A 43 9.34 0.03 -4.76
C VAL A 43 8.39 -0.98 -5.40
N ILE A 44 8.10 -2.06 -4.70
CA ILE A 44 7.13 -3.06 -5.15
C ILE A 44 5.82 -2.81 -4.41
N PHE A 45 4.77 -2.60 -5.16
CA PHE A 45 3.41 -2.42 -4.65
C PHE A 45 2.59 -3.69 -4.84
N LEU A 46 2.30 -4.35 -3.73
CA LEU A 46 1.39 -5.51 -3.74
C LEU A 46 -0.06 -5.00 -3.78
N ASN A 47 -0.65 -4.99 -4.96
CA ASN A 47 -2.02 -4.52 -5.15
C ASN A 47 -3.01 -5.60 -4.72
N MET A 48 -3.48 -5.49 -3.48
CA MET A 48 -4.54 -6.31 -2.91
C MET A 48 -5.76 -5.42 -2.69
N PRO A 49 -6.83 -5.53 -3.52
CA PRO A 49 -8.04 -4.74 -3.31
C PRO A 49 -8.61 -4.91 -1.91
N THR A 50 -9.17 -3.84 -1.36
CA THR A 50 -9.56 -3.76 0.05
C THR A 50 -10.50 -4.88 0.49
N GLU A 51 -11.45 -5.27 -0.36
CA GLU A 51 -12.42 -6.34 -0.07
C GLU A 51 -11.72 -7.68 0.17
N TYR A 52 -10.72 -8.02 -0.62
CA TYR A 52 -9.93 -9.25 -0.45
C TYR A 52 -9.02 -9.17 0.77
N ALA A 53 -8.46 -8.00 1.06
CA ALA A 53 -7.66 -7.77 2.27
C ALA A 53 -8.51 -7.95 3.54
N ILE A 54 -9.75 -7.46 3.53
CA ILE A 54 -10.71 -7.63 4.63
C ILE A 54 -11.04 -9.11 4.84
N GLU A 55 -11.28 -9.84 3.77
CA GLU A 55 -11.56 -11.28 3.83
C GLU A 55 -10.40 -12.05 4.46
N LEU A 56 -9.17 -11.75 4.04
CA LEU A 56 -7.97 -12.36 4.64
C LEU A 56 -7.83 -12.02 6.13
N MET A 57 -8.15 -10.78 6.54
CA MET A 57 -8.11 -10.39 7.94
C MET A 57 -9.18 -11.10 8.79
N LYS A 58 -10.39 -11.28 8.26
CA LYS A 58 -11.46 -12.02 8.94
C LYS A 58 -11.04 -13.45 9.20
N ASN A 59 -10.50 -14.13 8.21
CA ASN A 59 -10.02 -15.50 8.33
C ASN A 59 -8.88 -15.63 9.35
N ARG A 60 -8.04 -14.60 9.47
CA ARG A 60 -6.95 -14.57 10.45
C ARG A 60 -7.42 -14.33 11.88
N LYS A 61 -8.41 -13.45 12.09
CA LYS A 61 -8.99 -13.14 13.41
C LYS A 61 -9.72 -14.34 14.00
N ASN A 62 -10.43 -15.11 13.19
CA ASN A 62 -11.12 -16.33 13.62
C ASN A 62 -10.16 -17.40 14.17
N LYS A 63 -8.87 -17.32 13.89
CA LYS A 63 -7.84 -18.20 14.44
C LYS A 63 -7.24 -17.73 15.78
N ILE A 64 -7.39 -16.47 16.14
CA ILE A 64 -6.68 -15.83 17.27
C ILE A 64 -7.61 -15.34 18.37
N THR A 65 -8.79 -14.82 18.08
CA THR A 65 -9.73 -14.28 19.08
C THR A 65 -11.18 -14.46 18.66
N HIS A 66 -12.02 -14.95 19.59
CA HIS A 66 -13.46 -15.16 19.41
C HIS A 66 -14.31 -13.90 19.65
N GLU A 67 -13.73 -12.68 19.74
CA GLU A 67 -14.48 -11.46 20.06
C GLU A 67 -14.60 -10.52 18.87
N GLU A 68 -15.87 -10.25 18.47
CA GLU A 68 -16.25 -9.21 17.51
C GLU A 68 -16.43 -7.86 18.21
N LYS A 69 -15.61 -6.86 17.87
CA LYS A 69 -15.88 -5.44 18.17
C LYS A 69 -16.29 -4.74 16.88
N LYS A 70 -17.59 -4.57 16.64
CA LYS A 70 -18.16 -4.03 15.39
C LYS A 70 -17.81 -2.56 15.09
N ASP A 71 -17.71 -1.69 16.10
CA ASP A 71 -17.54 -0.24 15.90
C ASP A 71 -16.13 0.20 15.48
N ILE A 72 -15.10 -0.54 15.86
CA ILE A 72 -13.71 -0.26 15.44
C ILE A 72 -13.51 -0.66 13.98
N HIS A 73 -14.34 -1.57 13.47
CA HIS A 73 -14.22 -2.10 12.11
C HIS A 73 -14.58 -1.10 11.03
N GLU A 74 -15.67 -0.32 11.15
CA GLU A 74 -16.12 0.56 10.07
C GLU A 74 -15.14 1.72 9.80
N ARG A 75 -14.66 2.39 10.84
CA ARG A 75 -13.64 3.46 10.71
C ARG A 75 -12.32 2.94 10.16
N HIS A 76 -11.95 1.73 10.55
CA HIS A 76 -10.74 1.09 10.08
C HIS A 76 -10.86 0.64 8.62
N LEU A 77 -12.05 0.22 8.18
CA LEU A 77 -12.33 -0.14 6.80
C LEU A 77 -12.29 1.07 5.87
N ASP A 78 -12.84 2.21 6.28
CA ASP A 78 -12.76 3.45 5.50
C ASP A 78 -11.31 3.91 5.36
N HIS A 79 -10.54 3.84 6.43
CA HIS A 79 -9.11 4.14 6.38
C HIS A 79 -8.35 3.19 5.43
N LEU A 80 -8.68 1.91 5.41
CA LEU A 80 -8.07 0.94 4.50
C LEU A 80 -8.41 1.24 3.04
N ARG A 81 -9.66 1.62 2.76
CA ARG A 81 -10.08 2.01 1.40
C ARG A 81 -9.39 3.27 0.93
N ASP A 82 -9.30 4.28 1.79
CA ASP A 82 -8.61 5.53 1.49
C ASP A 82 -7.12 5.30 1.23
N ALA A 83 -6.48 4.50 2.08
CA ALA A 83 -5.07 4.13 1.91
C ALA A 83 -4.84 3.33 0.61
N TYR A 84 -5.72 2.40 0.28
CA TYR A 84 -5.64 1.65 -0.96
C TYR A 84 -5.77 2.54 -2.19
N ASN A 85 -6.78 3.42 -2.21
CA ASN A 85 -6.99 4.34 -3.31
C ASN A 85 -5.81 5.29 -3.48
N GLU A 86 -5.24 5.77 -2.39
CA GLU A 86 -4.05 6.62 -2.44
C GLU A 86 -2.81 5.84 -2.89
N ALA A 87 -2.65 4.60 -2.46
CA ALA A 87 -1.55 3.74 -2.91
C ALA A 87 -1.57 3.54 -4.43
N LEU A 88 -2.74 3.38 -5.04
CA LEU A 88 -2.89 3.30 -6.49
C LEU A 88 -2.39 4.57 -7.19
N LYS A 89 -2.70 5.75 -6.66
CA LYS A 89 -2.28 7.04 -7.23
C LYS A 89 -0.78 7.27 -7.04
N VAL A 90 -0.28 7.04 -5.83
CA VAL A 90 1.13 7.21 -5.46
C VAL A 90 2.02 6.25 -6.25
N SER A 91 1.60 5.00 -6.40
CA SER A 91 2.35 4.01 -7.18
C SER A 91 2.54 4.41 -8.63
N LYS A 92 1.55 5.05 -9.24
CA LYS A 92 1.64 5.61 -10.60
C LYS A 92 2.51 6.84 -10.66
N LYS A 93 2.34 7.78 -9.71
CA LYS A 93 3.12 9.03 -9.65
C LYS A 93 4.62 8.76 -9.54
N TYR A 94 5.02 7.78 -8.72
CA TYR A 94 6.43 7.46 -8.46
C TYR A 94 6.92 6.21 -9.18
N ASN A 95 6.14 5.70 -10.12
CA ASN A 95 6.50 4.57 -10.96
C ASN A 95 6.91 3.30 -10.17
N TRP A 96 6.11 2.95 -9.17
CA TRP A 96 6.30 1.72 -8.42
C TRP A 96 5.95 0.50 -9.29
N TYR A 97 6.63 -0.61 -9.06
CA TYR A 97 6.28 -1.85 -9.72
C TYR A 97 5.07 -2.49 -9.06
N GLU A 98 3.96 -2.54 -9.81
CA GLU A 98 2.70 -3.11 -9.31
C GLU A 98 2.64 -4.60 -9.55
N ILE A 99 2.37 -5.35 -8.50
CA ILE A 99 2.04 -6.78 -8.57
C ILE A 99 0.58 -6.94 -8.18
N LYS A 100 -0.24 -7.39 -9.13
CA LYS A 100 -1.65 -7.70 -8.88
C LYS A 100 -1.76 -8.99 -8.08
N CYS A 101 -2.27 -8.89 -6.85
CA CYS A 101 -2.44 -10.05 -5.97
C CYS A 101 -3.75 -10.81 -6.23
N VAL A 102 -4.65 -10.23 -7.01
CA VAL A 102 -5.93 -10.86 -7.41
C VAL A 102 -5.97 -10.98 -8.94
N LYS A 103 -6.33 -12.16 -9.42
CA LYS A 103 -6.51 -12.46 -10.83
C LYS A 103 -7.78 -13.29 -11.02
N ASP A 104 -8.62 -12.88 -11.99
CA ASP A 104 -9.88 -13.57 -12.32
C ASP A 104 -10.79 -13.78 -11.08
N GLY A 105 -10.88 -12.76 -10.22
CA GLY A 105 -11.70 -12.80 -9.00
C GLY A 105 -11.15 -13.67 -7.88
N LYS A 106 -9.92 -14.18 -7.99
CA LYS A 106 -9.28 -15.03 -6.99
C LYS A 106 -7.96 -14.43 -6.51
N ILE A 107 -7.68 -14.57 -5.22
CA ILE A 107 -6.38 -14.23 -4.65
C ILE A 107 -5.34 -15.22 -5.20
N ARG A 108 -4.28 -14.69 -5.75
CA ARG A 108 -3.14 -15.48 -6.24
C ARG A 108 -2.43 -16.16 -5.06
N THR A 109 -1.79 -17.28 -5.30
CA THR A 109 -1.03 -17.99 -4.28
C THR A 109 0.20 -17.19 -3.83
N ILE A 110 0.66 -17.44 -2.62
CA ILE A 110 1.88 -16.82 -2.08
C ILE A 110 3.07 -17.11 -2.99
N ASP A 111 3.17 -18.34 -3.49
CA ASP A 111 4.27 -18.76 -4.37
C ASP A 111 4.26 -18.01 -5.70
N GLU A 112 3.09 -17.86 -6.34
CA GLU A 112 2.96 -17.08 -7.58
C GLU A 112 3.38 -15.61 -7.41
N ILE A 113 2.94 -14.98 -6.32
CA ILE A 113 3.31 -13.60 -6.00
C ILE A 113 4.81 -13.52 -5.69
N HIS A 114 5.33 -14.46 -4.90
CA HIS A 114 6.75 -14.53 -4.57
C HIS A 114 7.63 -14.64 -5.83
N GLU A 115 7.28 -15.51 -6.76
CA GLU A 115 8.02 -15.68 -8.01
C GLU A 115 8.07 -14.39 -8.83
N GLU A 116 6.98 -13.64 -8.87
CA GLU A 116 6.93 -12.36 -9.57
C GLU A 116 7.79 -11.29 -8.87
N VAL A 117 7.71 -11.22 -7.53
CA VAL A 117 8.58 -10.34 -6.72
C VAL A 117 10.06 -10.68 -6.95
N PHE A 118 10.40 -11.96 -6.86
CA PHE A 118 11.77 -12.43 -7.03
C PHE A 118 12.32 -12.10 -8.42
N ARG A 119 11.51 -12.32 -9.45
CA ARG A 119 11.88 -12.00 -10.84
C ARG A 119 12.16 -10.51 -11.02
N GLU A 120 11.34 -9.64 -10.41
CA GLU A 120 11.55 -8.20 -10.48
C GLU A 120 12.82 -7.76 -9.71
N VAL A 121 12.99 -8.24 -8.48
CA VAL A 121 14.16 -7.90 -7.65
C VAL A 121 15.46 -8.39 -8.29
N LYS A 122 15.43 -9.56 -8.92
CA LYS A 122 16.62 -10.14 -9.58
C LYS A 122 17.21 -9.24 -10.66
N LYS A 123 16.42 -8.36 -11.27
CA LYS A 123 16.90 -7.40 -12.28
C LYS A 123 17.91 -6.39 -11.72
N PHE A 124 17.89 -6.18 -10.40
CA PHE A 124 18.76 -5.21 -9.69
C PHE A 124 19.95 -5.87 -8.97
N LEU A 125 20.01 -7.18 -8.99
CA LEU A 125 21.12 -7.94 -8.44
C LEU A 125 22.13 -8.24 -9.55
#